data_ce7660562b9dd6245695baa330816cc6
#
_entry.id   ce7660562b9dd6245695baa330816cc6
#
_cell.length_a   1.000
_cell.length_b   1.000
_cell.length_c   1.000
_cell.angle_alpha   90.00
_cell.angle_beta   90.00
_cell.angle_gamma   90.00
#
_symmetry.space_group_name_H-M   'P 1'
#
loop_
_entity.id
_entity.type
_entity.pdbx_description
1 polymer ?
#
loop_
_entity_poly.entity_id
_entity_poly.type
_entity_poly.pdbx_seq_one_letter_code
_entity_poly.pdbx_strand_id
1 'polypeptide(L)'
;MQKIIAALALSGAAAYVAPVAPKATSSLAASKDEVIALAEANPDFLGKAIGFWDPLGALDSNFWGLGNEGTIGYLRHAEIKHGRVAMAGFLGFIAQCTPLVSGEHAAAPYRGYVAGVTPQEQWDNIPQAGKLQIIAFVGMLESYGEGAGNPDGYTHYTKGGLPGFYPSIKGKGGGQITFDLYKPFPIFPEQSEAQKERGRRVEVNNGRAAMLGLMSLLSASAVPGSVPALSGIEGFPQYSGNVMIPFEGDFTLF
;
A
#
# COMPACT_ATOMS: atom_id res chain seq x y z
N MET A 1 -25.51 0.78 -4.34
CA MET A 1 -24.23 0.78 -3.61
C MET A 1 -23.99 -0.44 -2.73
N GLN A 2 -24.91 -0.87 -1.86
CA GLN A 2 -24.71 -2.05 -0.98
C GLN A 2 -24.27 -3.34 -1.69
N LYS A 3 -24.79 -3.64 -2.89
CA LYS A 3 -24.44 -4.88 -3.62
C LYS A 3 -23.04 -4.87 -4.26
N ILE A 4 -22.50 -3.70 -4.59
CA ILE A 4 -21.16 -3.55 -5.17
C ILE A 4 -20.09 -3.58 -4.06
N ILE A 5 -20.40 -3.01 -2.90
CA ILE A 5 -19.53 -3.01 -1.73
C ILE A 5 -19.31 -4.44 -1.19
N ALA A 6 -20.37 -5.27 -1.19
CA ALA A 6 -20.25 -6.66 -0.75
C ALA A 6 -19.38 -7.53 -1.68
N ALA A 7 -19.39 -7.27 -2.97
CA ALA A 7 -18.57 -8.01 -3.95
C ALA A 7 -17.09 -7.61 -3.91
N LEU A 8 -16.77 -6.34 -3.64
CA LEU A 8 -15.39 -5.84 -3.54
C LEU A 8 -14.75 -6.14 -2.18
N ALA A 9 -15.51 -6.16 -1.10
CA ALA A 9 -14.99 -6.48 0.24
C ALA A 9 -14.55 -7.94 0.39
N LEU A 10 -15.17 -8.88 -0.34
CA LEU A 10 -14.84 -10.30 -0.27
C LEU A 10 -13.57 -10.69 -1.04
N SER A 11 -13.14 -9.89 -2.01
CA SER A 11 -11.93 -10.19 -2.80
C SER A 11 -10.63 -9.66 -2.19
N GLY A 12 -10.70 -8.68 -1.29
CA GLY A 12 -9.52 -8.00 -0.74
C GLY A 12 -8.95 -8.60 0.54
N ALA A 13 -9.73 -9.38 1.28
CA ALA A 13 -9.34 -9.83 2.62
C ALA A 13 -8.47 -11.10 2.67
N ALA A 14 -8.26 -11.78 1.54
CA ALA A 14 -7.70 -13.14 1.56
C ALA A 14 -6.18 -13.26 1.31
N ALA A 15 -5.43 -12.18 1.09
CA ALA A 15 -4.10 -12.32 0.51
C ALA A 15 -2.93 -11.63 1.22
N TYR A 16 -3.09 -11.14 2.45
CA TYR A 16 -1.95 -10.55 3.13
C TYR A 16 -1.16 -11.58 3.94
N VAL A 17 -0.17 -12.17 3.32
CA VAL A 17 0.80 -13.07 3.96
C VAL A 17 2.20 -12.53 3.75
N ALA A 18 2.80 -12.15 4.84
CA ALA A 18 4.18 -11.71 4.84
C ALA A 18 5.16 -12.83 4.54
N PRO A 19 6.23 -12.55 3.82
CA PRO A 19 7.33 -13.47 3.68
C PRO A 19 8.07 -13.64 5.02
N VAL A 20 8.27 -14.86 5.44
CA VAL A 20 9.32 -15.21 6.39
C VAL A 20 10.64 -14.95 5.70
N ALA A 21 11.56 -14.25 6.36
CA ALA A 21 12.91 -14.03 5.82
C ALA A 21 13.50 -15.37 5.39
N PRO A 22 13.85 -15.58 4.12
CA PRO A 22 14.59 -16.77 3.76
C PRO A 22 15.96 -16.68 4.41
N LYS A 23 16.37 -17.77 5.06
CA LYS A 23 17.75 -18.01 5.39
C LYS A 23 18.57 -17.75 4.13
N ALA A 24 19.62 -16.94 4.23
CA ALA A 24 20.42 -16.43 3.12
C ALA A 24 20.92 -17.53 2.18
N THR A 25 20.12 -17.89 1.19
CA THR A 25 20.49 -18.65 0.02
C THR A 25 19.49 -18.33 -1.08
N SER A 26 19.82 -17.33 -1.79
CA SER A 26 19.39 -16.82 -3.08
C SER A 26 18.99 -15.34 -2.97
N SER A 27 19.78 -14.51 -3.60
CA SER A 27 19.46 -13.14 -3.99
C SER A 27 18.22 -13.21 -4.90
N LEU A 28 17.03 -13.11 -4.31
CA LEU A 28 15.79 -13.12 -5.06
C LEU A 28 15.65 -11.82 -5.85
N ALA A 29 15.98 -11.92 -7.13
CA ALA A 29 15.69 -10.97 -8.18
C ALA A 29 16.40 -9.63 -8.08
N ALA A 30 17.69 -9.69 -8.21
CA ALA A 30 18.53 -8.53 -8.40
C ALA A 30 18.90 -8.30 -9.88
N SER A 31 18.52 -9.20 -10.79
CA SER A 31 18.80 -9.04 -12.22
C SER A 31 17.54 -8.75 -13.03
N LYS A 32 17.73 -8.02 -14.14
CA LYS A 32 16.67 -7.73 -15.11
C LYS A 32 16.06 -9.03 -15.67
N ASP A 33 16.89 -10.03 -15.92
CA ASP A 33 16.45 -11.32 -16.48
C ASP A 33 15.50 -12.07 -15.53
N GLU A 34 15.74 -11.99 -14.23
CA GLU A 34 14.82 -12.56 -13.23
C GLU A 34 13.49 -11.81 -13.17
N VAL A 35 13.50 -10.48 -13.33
CA VAL A 35 12.26 -9.69 -13.38
C VAL A 35 11.47 -10.05 -14.63
N ILE A 36 12.12 -10.21 -15.77
CA ILE A 36 11.49 -10.66 -17.02
C ILE A 36 10.89 -12.05 -16.83
N ALA A 37 11.66 -12.99 -16.32
CA ALA A 37 11.19 -14.37 -16.07
C ALA A 37 9.98 -14.40 -15.11
N LEU A 38 9.97 -13.58 -14.06
CA LEU A 38 8.84 -13.47 -13.16
C LEU A 38 7.59 -12.87 -13.83
N ALA A 39 7.78 -11.89 -14.72
CA ALA A 39 6.68 -11.29 -15.46
C ALA A 39 6.07 -12.29 -16.46
N GLU A 40 6.91 -13.04 -17.18
CA GLU A 40 6.49 -14.05 -18.15
C GLU A 40 5.84 -15.28 -17.49
N ALA A 41 6.34 -15.67 -16.32
CA ALA A 41 5.77 -16.76 -15.52
C ALA A 41 4.44 -16.42 -14.85
N ASN A 42 3.98 -15.15 -14.91
CA ASN A 42 2.74 -14.71 -14.28
C ASN A 42 1.52 -15.31 -15.04
N PRO A 43 0.75 -16.22 -14.42
CA PRO A 43 -0.38 -16.88 -15.09
C PRO A 43 -1.64 -16.02 -15.15
N ASP A 44 -1.66 -14.89 -14.44
CA ASP A 44 -2.82 -14.03 -14.34
C ASP A 44 -3.09 -13.32 -15.67
N PHE A 45 -4.37 -12.98 -15.93
CA PHE A 45 -4.81 -12.43 -17.21
C PHE A 45 -3.97 -11.24 -17.68
N LEU A 46 -3.73 -10.27 -16.80
CA LEU A 46 -2.91 -9.09 -17.12
C LEU A 46 -1.44 -9.46 -17.35
N GLY A 47 -0.91 -10.43 -16.61
CA GLY A 47 0.45 -10.95 -16.82
C GLY A 47 0.62 -11.60 -18.18
N LYS A 48 -0.37 -12.38 -18.63
CA LYS A 48 -0.34 -13.00 -19.96
C LYS A 48 -0.50 -11.99 -21.10
N ALA A 49 -1.30 -10.95 -20.90
CA ALA A 49 -1.58 -9.95 -21.92
C ALA A 49 -0.46 -8.94 -22.11
N ILE A 50 0.19 -8.54 -21.04
CA ILE A 50 1.17 -7.43 -21.03
C ILE A 50 2.59 -7.99 -20.94
N GLY A 51 2.80 -9.08 -20.19
CA GLY A 51 4.12 -9.65 -19.94
C GLY A 51 5.04 -8.67 -19.21
N PHE A 52 6.29 -8.63 -19.63
CA PHE A 52 7.26 -7.64 -19.18
C PHE A 52 7.02 -6.30 -19.88
N TRP A 53 6.88 -5.22 -19.11
CA TRP A 53 6.61 -3.89 -19.63
C TRP A 53 7.47 -2.85 -18.90
N ASP A 54 8.45 -2.32 -19.60
CA ASP A 54 9.34 -1.25 -19.15
C ASP A 54 9.63 -0.26 -20.29
N PRO A 55 8.64 0.62 -20.63
CA PRO A 55 8.75 1.52 -21.78
C PRO A 55 9.78 2.61 -21.59
N LEU A 56 10.19 2.90 -20.37
CA LEU A 56 11.15 3.96 -20.05
C LEU A 56 12.57 3.41 -19.83
N GLY A 57 12.77 2.09 -19.88
CA GLY A 57 14.05 1.46 -19.59
C GLY A 57 14.51 1.71 -18.14
N ALA A 58 13.57 1.83 -17.20
CA ALA A 58 13.88 2.16 -15.81
C ALA A 58 14.76 1.10 -15.14
N LEU A 59 14.62 -0.17 -15.53
CA LEU A 59 15.43 -1.27 -15.01
C LEU A 59 16.89 -1.24 -15.49
N ASP A 60 17.20 -0.53 -16.56
CA ASP A 60 18.57 -0.34 -17.04
C ASP A 60 19.24 0.91 -16.44
N SER A 61 18.51 1.67 -15.66
CA SER A 61 19.00 2.89 -15.02
C SER A 61 19.90 2.60 -13.83
N ASN A 62 20.70 3.56 -13.45
CA ASN A 62 21.51 3.53 -12.23
C ASN A 62 21.06 4.67 -11.31
N PHE A 63 19.94 4.47 -10.60
CA PHE A 63 19.42 5.48 -9.68
C PHE A 63 20.39 5.65 -8.50
N TRP A 64 20.72 6.90 -8.24
CA TRP A 64 21.59 7.31 -7.11
C TRP A 64 22.93 6.56 -7.00
N GLY A 65 23.43 5.99 -8.09
CA GLY A 65 24.69 5.26 -8.08
C GLY A 65 24.63 3.91 -7.35
N LEU A 66 23.45 3.33 -7.16
CA LEU A 66 23.26 2.04 -6.49
C LEU A 66 23.71 0.83 -7.32
N GLY A 67 24.04 1.03 -8.58
CA GLY A 67 24.20 -0.04 -9.54
C GLY A 67 22.87 -0.57 -10.06
N ASN A 68 22.92 -1.46 -11.04
CA ASN A 68 21.70 -2.03 -11.65
C ASN A 68 20.91 -2.88 -10.64
N GLU A 69 21.59 -3.75 -9.90
CA GLU A 69 20.97 -4.59 -8.85
C GLU A 69 20.24 -3.78 -7.78
N GLY A 70 20.92 -2.77 -7.23
CA GLY A 70 20.32 -1.89 -6.22
C GLY A 70 19.14 -1.08 -6.77
N THR A 71 19.22 -0.65 -8.03
CA THR A 71 18.12 0.07 -8.72
C THR A 71 16.90 -0.83 -8.88
N ILE A 72 17.08 -2.06 -9.35
CA ILE A 72 15.99 -3.03 -9.49
C ILE A 72 15.35 -3.35 -8.13
N GLY A 73 16.17 -3.59 -7.11
CA GLY A 73 15.69 -3.80 -5.74
C GLY A 73 14.84 -2.64 -5.23
N TYR A 74 15.29 -1.41 -5.46
CA TYR A 74 14.55 -0.19 -5.10
C TYR A 74 13.22 -0.06 -5.86
N LEU A 75 13.22 -0.23 -7.18
CA LEU A 75 12.00 -0.10 -7.99
C LEU A 75 10.94 -1.13 -7.58
N ARG A 76 11.35 -2.38 -7.36
CA ARG A 76 10.44 -3.44 -6.89
C ARG A 76 9.93 -3.17 -5.49
N HIS A 77 10.78 -2.69 -4.59
CA HIS A 77 10.36 -2.32 -3.25
C HIS A 77 9.34 -1.16 -3.28
N ALA A 78 9.61 -0.14 -4.10
CA ALA A 78 8.70 0.98 -4.30
C ALA A 78 7.35 0.53 -4.86
N GLU A 79 7.34 -0.35 -5.88
CA GLU A 79 6.10 -0.91 -6.44
C GLU A 79 5.25 -1.60 -5.38
N ILE A 80 5.85 -2.46 -4.55
CA ILE A 80 5.15 -3.19 -3.50
C ILE A 80 4.62 -2.23 -2.44
N LYS A 81 5.41 -1.26 -1.98
CA LYS A 81 4.97 -0.25 -1.00
C LYS A 81 3.82 0.59 -1.53
N HIS A 82 3.94 1.12 -2.75
CA HIS A 82 2.86 1.88 -3.38
C HIS A 82 1.59 1.03 -3.52
N GLY A 83 1.74 -0.23 -3.92
CA GLY A 83 0.62 -1.17 -4.00
C GLY A 83 -0.07 -1.39 -2.67
N ARG A 84 0.68 -1.60 -1.59
CA ARG A 84 0.14 -1.79 -0.22
C ARG A 84 -0.62 -0.56 0.26
N VAL A 85 -0.03 0.63 0.11
CA VAL A 85 -0.65 1.89 0.49
C VAL A 85 -1.90 2.15 -0.35
N ALA A 86 -1.84 1.88 -1.66
CA ALA A 86 -2.99 2.05 -2.55
C ALA A 86 -4.14 1.08 -2.23
N MET A 87 -3.84 -0.18 -1.88
CA MET A 87 -4.87 -1.13 -1.44
C MET A 87 -5.58 -0.65 -0.17
N ALA A 88 -4.82 -0.16 0.81
CA ALA A 88 -5.38 0.41 2.03
C ALA A 88 -6.18 1.70 1.74
N GLY A 89 -5.65 2.59 0.90
CA GLY A 89 -6.30 3.83 0.49
C GLY A 89 -7.60 3.59 -0.29
N PHE A 90 -7.60 2.62 -1.22
CA PHE A 90 -8.79 2.24 -1.98
C PHE A 90 -9.92 1.73 -1.08
N LEU A 91 -9.59 0.80 -0.17
CA LEU A 91 -10.55 0.29 0.81
C LEU A 91 -11.01 1.39 1.78
N GLY A 92 -10.09 2.24 2.24
CA GLY A 92 -10.38 3.35 3.13
C GLY A 92 -11.32 4.37 2.49
N PHE A 93 -11.10 4.71 1.22
CA PHE A 93 -11.98 5.60 0.48
C PHE A 93 -13.41 5.06 0.40
N ILE A 94 -13.56 3.78 -0.02
CA ILE A 94 -14.88 3.14 -0.12
C ILE A 94 -15.54 3.03 1.24
N ALA A 95 -14.82 2.63 2.29
CA ALA A 95 -15.35 2.50 3.64
C ALA A 95 -15.90 3.84 4.15
N GLN A 96 -15.17 4.93 3.94
CA GLN A 96 -15.58 6.27 4.34
C GLN A 96 -16.75 6.83 3.50
N CYS A 97 -17.04 6.27 2.33
CA CYS A 97 -18.27 6.58 1.59
C CYS A 97 -19.51 5.88 2.15
N THR A 98 -19.37 5.00 3.16
CA THR A 98 -20.49 4.30 3.78
C THR A 98 -21.00 5.03 5.02
N PRO A 99 -22.31 5.06 5.27
CA PRO A 99 -22.87 5.66 6.50
C PRO A 99 -22.38 5.02 7.79
N LEU A 100 -21.86 3.78 7.72
CA LEU A 100 -21.30 3.07 8.89
C LEU A 100 -20.04 3.76 9.42
N VAL A 101 -19.22 4.32 8.54
CA VAL A 101 -17.95 4.96 8.90
C VAL A 101 -18.10 6.48 8.92
N SER A 102 -18.80 7.07 7.94
CA SER A 102 -18.96 8.52 7.80
C SER A 102 -20.25 9.06 8.41
N GLY A 103 -21.11 8.21 8.98
CA GLY A 103 -22.38 8.62 9.58
C GLY A 103 -22.24 9.28 10.96
N GLU A 104 -23.36 9.66 11.53
CA GLU A 104 -23.42 10.16 12.90
C GLU A 104 -23.11 9.04 13.89
N HIS A 105 -22.26 9.33 14.86
CA HIS A 105 -21.91 8.44 15.97
C HIS A 105 -22.37 9.06 17.29
N ALA A 106 -22.70 8.24 18.28
CA ALA A 106 -23.11 8.71 19.61
C ALA A 106 -22.03 9.54 20.30
N ALA A 107 -20.75 9.30 19.98
CA ALA A 107 -19.62 10.13 20.35
C ALA A 107 -18.70 10.26 19.14
N ALA A 108 -18.09 11.44 18.96
CA ALA A 108 -17.15 11.66 17.87
C ALA A 108 -15.99 10.64 17.98
N PRO A 109 -15.69 9.87 16.93
CA PRO A 109 -14.63 8.85 16.95
C PRO A 109 -13.24 9.46 17.25
N TYR A 110 -13.00 10.66 16.81
CA TYR A 110 -11.77 11.42 17.04
C TYR A 110 -12.04 12.92 16.93
N ARG A 111 -11.10 13.73 17.43
CA ARG A 111 -11.20 15.18 17.35
C ARG A 111 -11.10 15.67 15.90
N GLY A 112 -12.04 16.48 15.46
CA GLY A 112 -12.15 16.98 14.09
C GLY A 112 -13.03 16.10 13.19
N TYR A 113 -13.66 15.06 13.73
CA TYR A 113 -14.60 14.26 12.97
C TYR A 113 -15.85 15.08 12.63
N VAL A 114 -16.24 15.02 11.36
CA VAL A 114 -17.50 15.61 10.85
C VAL A 114 -18.27 14.52 10.11
N ALA A 115 -19.53 14.33 10.49
CA ALA A 115 -20.38 13.33 9.85
C ALA A 115 -20.82 13.77 8.44
N GLY A 116 -20.90 12.83 7.52
CA GLY A 116 -21.47 13.03 6.17
C GLY A 116 -20.58 13.74 5.16
N VAL A 117 -19.34 14.06 5.52
CA VAL A 117 -18.37 14.68 4.59
C VAL A 117 -17.65 13.63 3.74
N THR A 118 -17.00 14.08 2.65
CA THR A 118 -16.19 13.22 1.79
C THR A 118 -14.92 12.74 2.49
N PRO A 119 -14.30 11.64 2.04
CA PRO A 119 -13.05 11.16 2.65
C PRO A 119 -11.94 12.21 2.68
N GLN A 120 -11.82 13.03 1.64
CA GLN A 120 -10.82 14.10 1.56
C GLN A 120 -11.13 15.24 2.53
N GLU A 121 -12.38 15.69 2.59
CA GLU A 121 -12.81 16.71 3.56
C GLU A 121 -12.64 16.22 5.00
N GLN A 122 -12.84 14.93 5.25
CA GLN A 122 -12.60 14.37 6.58
C GLN A 122 -11.12 14.46 6.98
N TRP A 123 -10.20 14.29 6.03
CA TRP A 123 -8.77 14.54 6.26
C TRP A 123 -8.49 16.01 6.57
N ASP A 124 -9.10 16.95 5.83
CA ASP A 124 -8.92 18.38 6.04
C ASP A 124 -9.38 18.81 7.43
N ASN A 125 -10.45 18.20 7.94
CA ASN A 125 -11.00 18.47 9.26
C ASN A 125 -10.16 17.92 10.43
N ILE A 126 -9.19 17.03 10.18
CA ILE A 126 -8.29 16.53 11.23
C ILE A 126 -7.39 17.68 11.70
N PRO A 127 -7.31 17.97 13.01
CA PRO A 127 -6.40 18.98 13.54
C PRO A 127 -4.94 18.70 13.16
N GLN A 128 -4.16 19.76 12.93
CA GLN A 128 -2.73 19.67 12.59
C GLN A 128 -1.96 18.71 13.50
N ALA A 129 -2.20 18.78 14.82
CA ALA A 129 -1.55 17.86 15.76
C ALA A 129 -1.88 16.38 15.49
N GLY A 130 -3.10 16.08 15.02
CA GLY A 130 -3.51 14.74 14.62
C GLY A 130 -2.79 14.27 13.36
N LYS A 131 -2.72 15.13 12.34
CA LYS A 131 -1.97 14.87 11.10
C LYS A 131 -0.48 14.62 11.39
N LEU A 132 0.14 15.44 12.25
CA LEU A 132 1.54 15.27 12.66
C LEU A 132 1.77 13.94 13.41
N GLN A 133 0.85 13.50 14.26
CA GLN A 133 0.94 12.20 14.92
C GLN A 133 0.90 11.05 13.93
N ILE A 134 0.02 11.12 12.92
CA ILE A 134 -0.06 10.11 11.86
C ILE A 134 1.26 10.04 11.10
N ILE A 135 1.82 11.19 10.68
CA ILE A 135 3.08 11.24 9.96
C ILE A 135 4.24 10.71 10.81
N ALA A 136 4.32 11.13 12.07
CA ALA A 136 5.38 10.68 12.98
C ALA A 136 5.32 9.15 13.18
N PHE A 137 4.12 8.59 13.35
CA PHE A 137 3.93 7.15 13.48
C PHE A 137 4.32 6.41 12.20
N VAL A 138 3.85 6.87 11.04
CA VAL A 138 4.21 6.26 9.74
C VAL A 138 5.73 6.40 9.50
N GLY A 139 6.31 7.56 9.80
CA GLY A 139 7.76 7.79 9.68
C GLY A 139 8.59 6.86 10.55
N MET A 140 8.13 6.55 11.77
CA MET A 140 8.76 5.57 12.65
C MET A 140 8.71 4.17 12.04
N LEU A 141 7.55 3.75 11.52
CA LEU A 141 7.39 2.45 10.84
C LEU A 141 8.27 2.37 9.59
N GLU A 142 8.30 3.42 8.77
CA GLU A 142 9.13 3.49 7.58
C GLU A 142 10.62 3.41 7.91
N SER A 143 11.08 4.16 8.92
CA SER A 143 12.48 4.12 9.34
C SER A 143 12.89 2.72 9.81
N TYR A 144 12.03 2.04 10.56
CA TYR A 144 12.28 0.66 10.97
C TYR A 144 12.28 -0.30 9.77
N GLY A 145 11.38 -0.11 8.81
CA GLY A 145 11.33 -0.86 7.56
C GLY A 145 12.59 -0.70 6.69
N GLU A 146 13.28 0.43 6.78
CA GLU A 146 14.58 0.67 6.11
C GLU A 146 15.78 0.16 6.93
N GLY A 147 15.54 -0.54 8.03
CA GLY A 147 16.58 -1.14 8.86
C GLY A 147 17.06 -0.30 10.04
N ALA A 148 16.37 0.79 10.38
CA ALA A 148 16.70 1.54 11.59
C ALA A 148 16.58 0.64 12.83
N GLY A 149 17.55 0.76 13.76
CA GLY A 149 17.64 -0.12 14.91
C GLY A 149 18.23 -1.49 14.62
N ASN A 150 18.80 -1.70 13.43
CA ASN A 150 19.53 -2.89 13.00
C ASN A 150 18.80 -4.20 13.37
N PRO A 151 17.61 -4.45 12.80
CA PRO A 151 16.84 -5.64 13.12
C PRO A 151 17.59 -6.91 12.69
N ASP A 152 17.52 -7.95 13.52
CA ASP A 152 18.22 -9.20 13.30
C ASP A 152 17.83 -9.84 11.96
N GLY A 153 18.82 -10.23 11.17
CA GLY A 153 18.63 -10.90 9.87
C GLY A 153 18.07 -10.00 8.76
N TYR A 154 18.02 -8.68 8.97
CA TYR A 154 17.58 -7.74 7.93
C TYR A 154 18.73 -7.45 6.94
N THR A 155 18.45 -7.65 5.66
CA THR A 155 19.29 -7.19 4.55
C THR A 155 18.49 -6.20 3.73
N HIS A 156 19.07 -5.02 3.52
CA HIS A 156 18.41 -3.96 2.77
C HIS A 156 18.19 -4.37 1.30
N TYR A 157 17.03 -4.05 0.73
CA TYR A 157 16.64 -4.45 -0.63
C TYR A 157 17.57 -3.92 -1.73
N THR A 158 18.28 -2.80 -1.51
CA THR A 158 19.30 -2.30 -2.44
C THR A 158 20.62 -3.07 -2.36
N LYS A 159 20.76 -3.97 -1.40
CA LYS A 159 21.95 -4.80 -1.16
C LYS A 159 21.63 -6.29 -1.24
N GLY A 160 20.68 -6.67 -2.09
CA GLY A 160 20.28 -8.07 -2.28
C GLY A 160 19.22 -8.59 -1.29
N GLY A 161 18.65 -7.74 -0.45
CA GLY A 161 17.52 -8.10 0.40
C GLY A 161 16.20 -8.26 -0.39
N LEU A 162 15.24 -8.94 0.20
CA LEU A 162 13.93 -9.19 -0.42
C LEU A 162 13.12 -7.89 -0.52
N PRO A 163 12.74 -7.42 -1.73
CA PRO A 163 11.87 -6.27 -1.90
C PRO A 163 10.52 -6.50 -1.21
N GLY A 164 10.01 -5.47 -0.52
CA GLY A 164 8.75 -5.55 0.22
C GLY A 164 8.82 -6.28 1.56
N PHE A 165 9.99 -6.80 1.94
CA PHE A 165 10.19 -7.38 3.27
C PHE A 165 10.18 -6.28 4.33
N TYR A 166 9.47 -6.55 5.44
CA TYR A 166 9.44 -5.69 6.61
C TYR A 166 9.96 -6.49 7.81
N PRO A 167 10.91 -5.97 8.59
CA PRO A 167 11.47 -6.68 9.74
C PRO A 167 10.41 -6.99 10.81
N SER A 168 10.58 -8.09 11.53
CA SER A 168 9.68 -8.43 12.64
C SER A 168 9.77 -7.39 13.76
N ILE A 169 8.62 -6.98 14.26
CA ILE A 169 8.49 -6.09 15.43
C ILE A 169 8.33 -6.85 16.73
N LYS A 170 8.12 -8.16 16.66
CA LYS A 170 7.91 -9.01 17.84
C LYS A 170 9.09 -8.95 18.80
N GLY A 171 8.80 -8.77 20.06
CA GLY A 171 9.84 -8.65 21.10
C GLY A 171 10.51 -7.27 21.20
N LYS A 172 10.16 -6.32 20.34
CA LYS A 172 10.65 -4.95 20.42
C LYS A 172 9.87 -4.13 21.47
N GLY A 173 10.31 -2.90 21.75
CA GLY A 173 9.68 -2.07 22.78
C GLY A 173 9.83 -2.65 24.21
N GLY A 174 10.99 -3.23 24.53
CA GLY A 174 11.21 -3.85 25.84
C GLY A 174 10.44 -5.17 26.05
N GLY A 175 10.11 -5.87 24.95
CA GLY A 175 9.36 -7.13 24.98
C GLY A 175 7.84 -6.97 25.04
N GLN A 176 7.33 -5.75 24.99
CA GLN A 176 5.89 -5.48 25.09
C GLN A 176 5.13 -5.85 23.81
N ILE A 177 5.80 -5.83 22.65
CA ILE A 177 5.17 -6.19 21.38
C ILE A 177 5.19 -7.72 21.24
N THR A 178 4.04 -8.34 21.42
CA THR A 178 3.89 -9.81 21.42
C THR A 178 3.45 -10.38 20.07
N PHE A 179 3.02 -9.52 19.14
CA PHE A 179 2.54 -9.89 17.82
C PHE A 179 3.54 -9.45 16.73
N ASP A 180 3.45 -10.07 15.58
CA ASP A 180 4.15 -9.63 14.39
C ASP A 180 3.19 -8.89 13.46
N LEU A 181 3.69 -7.88 12.73
CA LEU A 181 2.86 -7.07 11.82
C LEU A 181 2.16 -7.93 10.76
N TYR A 182 2.81 -9.00 10.34
CA TYR A 182 2.31 -9.90 9.30
C TYR A 182 1.59 -11.13 9.83
N LYS A 183 1.80 -11.50 11.08
CA LYS A 183 1.09 -12.59 11.77
C LYS A 183 0.53 -12.06 13.08
N PRO A 184 -0.43 -11.12 13.04
CA PRO A 184 -0.95 -10.52 14.26
C PRO A 184 -1.68 -11.55 15.14
N PHE A 185 -2.19 -12.61 14.53
CA PHE A 185 -2.89 -13.69 15.23
C PHE A 185 -2.26 -15.05 14.91
N PRO A 186 -1.97 -15.88 15.94
CA PRO A 186 -1.39 -17.22 15.75
C PRO A 186 -2.37 -18.27 15.19
N ILE A 187 -3.57 -17.83 14.77
CA ILE A 187 -4.67 -18.70 14.32
C ILE A 187 -4.44 -19.27 12.91
N PHE A 188 -3.61 -18.59 12.12
CA PHE A 188 -3.40 -19.00 10.73
C PHE A 188 -2.31 -20.08 10.65
N PRO A 189 -2.58 -21.22 9.97
CA PRO A 189 -1.59 -22.26 9.76
C PRO A 189 -0.39 -21.74 8.96
N GLU A 190 0.76 -22.39 9.13
CA GLU A 190 1.92 -22.09 8.32
C GLU A 190 1.64 -22.41 6.85
N GLN A 191 2.00 -21.49 5.98
CA GLN A 191 1.79 -21.64 4.55
C GLN A 191 2.98 -22.34 3.89
N SER A 192 2.68 -23.18 2.90
CA SER A 192 3.71 -23.76 2.05
C SER A 192 4.40 -22.68 1.20
N GLU A 193 5.62 -22.96 0.71
CA GLU A 193 6.36 -22.02 -0.13
C GLU A 193 5.59 -21.65 -1.40
N ALA A 194 4.90 -22.61 -2.02
CA ALA A 194 4.05 -22.37 -3.18
C ALA A 194 2.89 -21.41 -2.87
N GLN A 195 2.29 -21.51 -1.69
CA GLN A 195 1.25 -20.59 -1.25
C GLN A 195 1.79 -19.18 -1.00
N LYS A 196 2.98 -19.07 -0.41
CA LYS A 196 3.66 -17.79 -0.20
C LYS A 196 4.03 -17.11 -1.52
N GLU A 197 4.53 -17.88 -2.48
CA GLU A 197 4.86 -17.38 -3.82
C GLU A 197 3.61 -16.87 -4.56
N ARG A 198 2.53 -17.66 -4.53
CA ARG A 198 1.23 -17.22 -5.06
C ARG A 198 0.74 -15.95 -4.35
N GLY A 199 0.86 -15.88 -3.02
CA GLY A 199 0.48 -14.70 -2.22
C GLY A 199 1.23 -13.44 -2.66
N ARG A 200 2.54 -13.52 -2.84
CA ARG A 200 3.36 -12.40 -3.33
C ARG A 200 2.92 -11.92 -4.71
N ARG A 201 2.66 -12.85 -5.63
CA ARG A 201 2.17 -12.51 -6.98
C ARG A 201 0.81 -11.82 -6.93
N VAL A 202 -0.12 -12.35 -6.15
CA VAL A 202 -1.46 -11.76 -5.95
C VAL A 202 -1.36 -10.38 -5.30
N GLU A 203 -0.46 -10.20 -4.33
CA GLU A 203 -0.20 -8.91 -3.70
C GLU A 203 0.22 -7.83 -4.71
N VAL A 204 1.18 -8.15 -5.59
CA VAL A 204 1.65 -7.20 -6.61
C VAL A 204 0.53 -6.86 -7.60
N ASN A 205 -0.21 -7.86 -8.09
CA ASN A 205 -1.28 -7.64 -9.05
C ASN A 205 -2.43 -6.82 -8.46
N ASN A 206 -2.85 -7.12 -7.23
CA ASN A 206 -3.87 -6.34 -6.52
C ASN A 206 -3.37 -4.94 -6.21
N GLY A 207 -2.09 -4.78 -5.86
CA GLY A 207 -1.45 -3.49 -5.64
C GLY A 207 -1.51 -2.61 -6.89
N ARG A 208 -1.17 -3.15 -8.06
CA ARG A 208 -1.28 -2.45 -9.35
C ARG A 208 -2.71 -2.02 -9.66
N ALA A 209 -3.66 -2.94 -9.49
CA ALA A 209 -5.08 -2.63 -9.68
C ALA A 209 -5.58 -1.55 -8.71
N ALA A 210 -5.15 -1.61 -7.45
CA ALA A 210 -5.51 -0.62 -6.44
C ALA A 210 -4.92 0.76 -6.70
N MET A 211 -3.67 0.85 -7.20
CA MET A 211 -3.08 2.13 -7.61
C MET A 211 -3.90 2.81 -8.70
N LEU A 212 -4.28 2.07 -9.75
CA LEU A 212 -5.14 2.58 -10.81
C LEU A 212 -6.54 2.93 -10.29
N GLY A 213 -7.13 2.06 -9.47
CA GLY A 213 -8.45 2.26 -8.89
C GLY A 213 -8.53 3.48 -7.97
N LEU A 214 -7.54 3.66 -7.09
CA LEU A 214 -7.48 4.82 -6.20
C LEU A 214 -7.31 6.12 -6.97
N MET A 215 -6.42 6.16 -7.96
CA MET A 215 -6.27 7.33 -8.84
C MET A 215 -7.56 7.65 -9.59
N SER A 216 -8.29 6.62 -10.05
CA SER A 216 -9.59 6.79 -10.69
C SER A 216 -10.63 7.39 -9.75
N LEU A 217 -10.70 6.91 -8.48
CA LEU A 217 -11.60 7.46 -7.46
C LEU A 217 -11.28 8.93 -7.15
N LEU A 218 -10.00 9.25 -6.95
CA LEU A 218 -9.57 10.62 -6.65
C LEU A 218 -9.82 11.55 -7.84
N SER A 219 -9.54 11.11 -9.07
CA SER A 219 -9.80 11.89 -10.28
C SER A 219 -11.29 12.16 -10.48
N ALA A 220 -12.15 11.14 -10.31
CA ALA A 220 -13.61 11.30 -10.42
C ALA A 220 -14.18 12.19 -9.31
N SER A 221 -13.56 12.16 -8.12
CA SER A 221 -13.94 13.03 -7.00
C SER A 221 -13.59 14.49 -7.25
N ALA A 222 -12.40 14.76 -7.81
CA ALA A 222 -11.94 16.13 -8.07
C ALA A 222 -12.52 16.73 -9.37
N VAL A 223 -12.71 15.90 -10.40
CA VAL A 223 -13.21 16.34 -11.72
C VAL A 223 -14.38 15.44 -12.15
N PRO A 224 -15.62 15.91 -12.00
CA PRO A 224 -16.80 15.17 -12.41
C PRO A 224 -16.73 14.73 -13.88
N GLY A 225 -17.00 13.45 -14.14
CA GLY A 225 -16.98 12.90 -15.51
C GLY A 225 -15.61 12.54 -16.06
N SER A 226 -14.51 12.77 -15.32
CA SER A 226 -13.16 12.40 -15.77
C SER A 226 -12.99 10.89 -15.94
N VAL A 227 -13.74 10.10 -15.20
CA VAL A 227 -13.74 8.63 -15.29
C VAL A 227 -15.12 8.15 -15.72
N PRO A 228 -15.31 7.79 -17.02
CA PRO A 228 -16.62 7.40 -17.55
C PRO A 228 -17.28 6.23 -16.81
N ALA A 229 -16.49 5.26 -16.34
CA ALA A 229 -16.99 4.11 -15.59
C ALA A 229 -17.63 4.49 -14.24
N LEU A 230 -17.27 5.63 -13.67
CA LEU A 230 -17.79 6.13 -12.38
C LEU A 230 -18.87 7.19 -12.55
N SER A 231 -19.04 7.75 -13.75
CA SER A 231 -19.99 8.84 -14.02
C SER A 231 -21.47 8.45 -13.83
N GLY A 232 -21.79 7.15 -13.89
CA GLY A 232 -23.13 6.61 -13.63
C GLY A 232 -23.47 6.35 -12.17
N ILE A 233 -22.55 6.64 -11.24
CA ILE A 233 -22.77 6.41 -9.80
C ILE A 233 -23.39 7.67 -9.19
N GLU A 234 -24.70 7.60 -8.89
CA GLU A 234 -25.38 8.68 -8.19
C GLU A 234 -24.82 8.88 -6.78
N GLY A 235 -24.60 10.14 -6.39
CA GLY A 235 -24.06 10.48 -5.07
C GLY A 235 -22.58 10.13 -4.91
N PHE A 236 -21.82 10.06 -6.00
CA PHE A 236 -20.37 9.91 -5.91
C PHE A 236 -19.76 11.14 -5.20
N PRO A 237 -18.90 10.96 -4.17
CA PRO A 237 -18.37 12.05 -3.38
C PRO A 237 -17.53 13.01 -4.23
N GLN A 238 -17.92 14.29 -4.24
CA GLN A 238 -17.20 15.34 -4.94
C GLN A 238 -16.38 16.15 -3.95
N TYR A 239 -15.16 16.48 -4.32
CA TYR A 239 -14.21 17.24 -3.50
C TYR A 239 -13.68 18.43 -4.29
N SER A 240 -13.85 19.63 -3.74
CA SER A 240 -13.43 20.89 -4.38
C SER A 240 -12.06 21.37 -3.92
N GLY A 241 -11.46 20.73 -2.91
CA GLY A 241 -10.14 21.07 -2.40
C GLY A 241 -9.00 20.53 -3.26
N ASN A 242 -7.77 20.72 -2.81
CA ASN A 242 -6.58 20.27 -3.53
C ASN A 242 -6.08 18.92 -3.01
N VAL A 243 -6.39 17.86 -3.75
CA VAL A 243 -6.00 16.48 -3.39
C VAL A 243 -4.47 16.30 -3.28
N MET A 244 -3.68 17.07 -4.03
CA MET A 244 -2.23 16.93 -4.07
C MET A 244 -1.51 17.71 -2.96
N ILE A 245 -2.23 18.49 -2.18
CA ILE A 245 -1.69 19.28 -1.05
C ILE A 245 -2.41 18.90 0.25
N PRO A 246 -2.11 17.73 0.83
CA PRO A 246 -2.85 17.20 1.99
C PRO A 246 -2.67 18.01 3.29
N PHE A 247 -1.83 19.04 3.28
CA PHE A 247 -1.53 19.93 4.41
C PHE A 247 -1.80 21.40 4.07
N GLU A 248 -2.61 21.68 3.06
CA GLU A 248 -2.97 23.03 2.68
C GLU A 248 -3.63 23.76 3.86
N GLY A 249 -3.07 24.90 4.25
CA GLY A 249 -3.55 25.69 5.39
C GLY A 249 -3.06 25.25 6.77
N ASP A 250 -2.45 24.07 6.91
CA ASP A 250 -1.93 23.58 8.20
C ASP A 250 -0.56 24.19 8.56
N PHE A 251 0.23 24.55 7.56
CA PHE A 251 1.55 25.13 7.72
C PHE A 251 1.64 26.46 7.00
N THR A 252 1.40 27.55 7.73
CA THR A 252 1.78 28.90 7.28
C THR A 252 3.20 29.16 7.73
N LEU A 253 4.14 29.13 6.79
CA LEU A 253 5.55 29.40 7.08
C LEU A 253 5.85 30.90 7.25
N PHE A 254 4.85 31.80 7.02
CA PHE A 254 4.94 33.25 7.21
C PHE A 254 3.56 33.87 7.33
#